data_115bd35a209ac351e8c9580960045d20
#
_entry.id   115bd35a209ac351e8c9580960045d20
#
_cell.length_a   1.000
_cell.length_b   1.000
_cell.length_c   1.000
_cell.angle_alpha   90.00
_cell.angle_beta   90.00
_cell.angle_gamma   90.00
#
_symmetry.space_group_name_H-M   'P 1'
#
loop_
_entity.id
_entity.type
_entity.pdbx_description
1 polymer ?
#
loop_
_entity_poly.entity_id
_entity_poly.type
_entity_poly.pdbx_seq_one_letter_code
_entity_poly.pdbx_strand_id
1 'polypeptide(L)'
;MARLSGLILTLLLIVSSTDLLSAPAMAMDTSALEQGEQIFNSNCAACHMGGGNVIRANRTLKISDLTNHVEAYTSAPLEALEHEIEDGLNAMPGYADKLSEEEIIAVASYVEQRAELGW
;
A
#
# COMPACT_ATOMS: atom_id res chain seq x y z
N MET A 1 0.89 51.90 -60.74
CA MET A 1 1.76 51.90 -59.59
C MET A 1 1.02 51.31 -58.42
N ALA A 2 1.15 50.01 -58.24
CA ALA A 2 0.50 49.25 -57.18
C ALA A 2 1.51 48.93 -56.10
N ARG A 3 1.23 49.35 -54.86
CA ARG A 3 2.03 48.99 -53.72
C ARG A 3 1.42 47.78 -53.04
N LEU A 4 2.11 46.66 -53.14
CA LEU A 4 1.80 45.44 -52.35
C LEU A 4 2.20 45.70 -50.91
N SER A 5 1.24 45.77 -50.02
CA SER A 5 1.46 45.70 -48.60
C SER A 5 1.47 44.22 -48.18
N GLY A 6 2.67 43.76 -47.86
CA GLY A 6 2.82 42.39 -47.30
C GLY A 6 2.25 42.29 -45.91
N LEU A 7 1.23 41.45 -45.73
CA LEU A 7 0.72 41.07 -44.43
C LEU A 7 1.58 39.95 -43.90
N ILE A 8 2.47 40.23 -42.96
CA ILE A 8 3.23 39.23 -42.24
C ILE A 8 2.33 38.67 -41.17
N LEU A 9 1.79 37.50 -41.47
CA LEU A 9 1.04 36.70 -40.48
C LEU A 9 2.02 36.02 -39.54
N THR A 10 2.28 36.62 -38.41
CA THR A 10 3.03 36.03 -37.32
C THR A 10 2.17 34.98 -36.63
N LEU A 11 2.37 33.73 -37.00
CA LEU A 11 1.78 32.59 -36.34
C LEU A 11 2.44 32.40 -34.97
N LEU A 12 1.82 32.89 -33.90
CA LEU A 12 2.23 32.62 -32.53
C LEU A 12 1.89 31.15 -32.24
N LEU A 13 2.89 30.30 -32.29
CA LEU A 13 2.83 28.96 -31.73
C LEU A 13 2.85 29.08 -30.21
N ILE A 14 1.65 29.07 -29.62
CA ILE A 14 1.50 28.86 -28.18
C ILE A 14 1.78 27.38 -27.94
N VAL A 15 3.03 27.05 -27.60
CA VAL A 15 3.39 25.76 -27.04
C VAL A 15 2.80 25.74 -25.64
N SER A 16 1.59 25.18 -25.51
CA SER A 16 1.02 24.83 -24.21
C SER A 16 1.87 23.70 -23.63
N SER A 17 2.85 24.07 -22.82
CA SER A 17 3.55 23.13 -21.96
C SER A 17 2.55 22.67 -20.90
N THR A 18 1.80 21.61 -21.20
CA THR A 18 1.13 20.84 -20.16
C THR A 18 2.21 20.02 -19.49
N ASP A 19 2.89 20.60 -18.51
CA ASP A 19 3.62 19.84 -17.52
C ASP A 19 2.60 18.95 -16.82
N LEU A 20 2.49 17.70 -17.30
CA LEU A 20 1.90 16.63 -16.52
C LEU A 20 2.79 16.42 -15.30
N LEU A 21 2.43 17.06 -14.21
CA LEU A 21 2.84 16.64 -12.88
C LEU A 21 2.19 15.28 -12.58
N SER A 22 2.65 14.25 -13.28
CA SER A 22 2.33 12.87 -12.99
C SER A 22 3.55 12.24 -12.36
N ALA A 23 3.67 12.33 -11.05
CA ALA A 23 4.20 11.31 -10.17
C ALA A 23 4.63 11.89 -8.82
N PRO A 24 3.85 11.66 -7.80
CA PRO A 24 4.44 11.09 -6.59
C PRO A 24 3.65 9.91 -6.03
N ALA A 25 2.47 9.61 -6.53
CA ALA A 25 1.64 8.55 -5.96
C ALA A 25 2.31 7.15 -5.97
N MET A 26 3.00 6.80 -7.05
CA MET A 26 3.71 5.51 -7.14
C MET A 26 4.92 5.41 -6.21
N ALA A 27 5.65 6.50 -6.00
CA ALA A 27 6.84 6.51 -5.14
C ALA A 27 6.48 6.48 -3.64
N MET A 28 5.36 7.08 -3.26
CA MET A 28 4.86 7.02 -1.88
C MET A 28 4.37 5.61 -1.53
N ASP A 29 3.70 4.93 -2.44
CA ASP A 29 3.22 3.56 -2.25
C ASP A 29 4.39 2.58 -2.06
N THR A 30 5.41 2.65 -2.88
CA THR A 30 6.62 1.82 -2.76
C THR A 30 7.35 2.06 -1.43
N SER A 31 7.49 3.30 -1.00
CA SER A 31 8.12 3.64 0.28
C SER A 31 7.34 3.12 1.48
N ALA A 32 6.02 3.18 1.45
CA ALA A 32 5.16 2.64 2.50
C ALA A 32 5.26 1.11 2.58
N LEU A 33 5.32 0.43 1.44
CA LEU A 33 5.49 -1.02 1.39
C LEU A 33 6.87 -1.48 1.90
N GLU A 34 7.94 -0.75 1.57
CA GLU A 34 9.28 -1.01 2.10
C GLU A 34 9.33 -0.82 3.63
N GLN A 35 8.68 0.22 4.14
CA GLN A 35 8.53 0.43 5.58
C GLN A 35 7.73 -0.71 6.21
N GLY A 36 6.62 -1.11 5.60
CA GLY A 36 5.79 -2.23 6.06
C GLY A 36 6.57 -3.54 6.13
N GLU A 37 7.41 -3.83 5.14
CA GLU A 37 8.31 -4.98 5.14
C GLU A 37 9.30 -4.95 6.31
N GLN A 38 9.91 -3.80 6.59
CA GLN A 38 10.84 -3.65 7.71
C GLN A 38 10.15 -3.87 9.06
N ILE A 39 8.94 -3.32 9.22
CA ILE A 39 8.13 -3.50 10.43
C ILE A 39 7.74 -4.97 10.58
N PHE A 40 7.28 -5.61 9.51
CA PHE A 40 6.93 -7.03 9.50
C PHE A 40 8.10 -7.90 9.91
N ASN A 41 9.26 -7.69 9.32
CA ASN A 41 10.46 -8.45 9.63
C ASN A 41 10.91 -8.29 11.10
N SER A 42 10.70 -7.12 11.68
CA SER A 42 11.12 -6.82 13.05
C SER A 42 10.13 -7.30 14.12
N ASN A 43 8.83 -7.35 13.81
CA ASN A 43 7.78 -7.56 14.81
C ASN A 43 6.91 -8.79 14.56
N CYS A 44 6.75 -9.21 13.32
CA CYS A 44 5.74 -10.18 12.91
C CYS A 44 6.34 -11.50 12.42
N ALA A 45 7.48 -11.45 11.75
CA ALA A 45 8.10 -12.59 11.08
C ALA A 45 8.45 -13.76 12.02
N ALA A 46 8.68 -13.50 13.30
CA ALA A 46 8.93 -14.58 14.26
C ALA A 46 7.77 -15.61 14.32
N CYS A 47 6.54 -15.14 14.13
CA CYS A 47 5.37 -16.00 14.09
C CYS A 47 4.81 -16.21 12.67
N HIS A 48 5.01 -15.25 11.76
CA HIS A 48 4.39 -15.20 10.44
C HIS A 48 5.36 -15.32 9.26
N MET A 49 6.57 -15.83 9.47
CA MET A 49 7.55 -16.02 8.40
C MET A 49 6.95 -16.76 7.20
N GLY A 50 7.15 -16.22 5.98
CA GLY A 50 6.61 -16.79 4.75
C GLY A 50 5.08 -16.85 4.72
N GLY A 51 4.40 -15.94 5.42
CA GLY A 51 2.95 -15.91 5.52
C GLY A 51 2.34 -17.02 6.38
N GLY A 52 3.18 -17.78 7.12
CA GLY A 52 2.73 -18.85 7.99
C GLY A 52 2.15 -18.37 9.32
N ASN A 53 1.90 -19.32 10.21
CA ASN A 53 1.56 -19.07 11.61
C ASN A 53 2.10 -20.23 12.44
N VAL A 54 3.09 -19.96 13.28
CA VAL A 54 3.77 -21.00 14.07
C VAL A 54 2.93 -21.55 15.22
N ILE A 55 1.89 -20.82 15.65
CA ILE A 55 1.00 -21.22 16.74
C ILE A 55 -0.20 -21.98 16.21
N ARG A 56 -0.77 -21.53 15.08
CA ARG A 56 -1.95 -22.12 14.44
C ARG A 56 -1.74 -22.28 12.94
N ALA A 57 -1.32 -23.44 12.52
CA ALA A 57 -0.96 -23.74 11.13
C ALA A 57 -2.11 -23.53 10.10
N ASN A 58 -3.35 -23.49 10.57
CA ASN A 58 -4.54 -23.23 9.74
C ASN A 58 -5.05 -21.77 9.82
N ARG A 59 -4.24 -20.85 10.38
CA ARG A 59 -4.53 -19.42 10.45
C ARG A 59 -3.33 -18.62 9.93
N THR A 60 -3.02 -18.89 8.66
CA THR A 60 -1.91 -18.24 7.96
C THR A 60 -2.32 -16.88 7.41
N LEU A 61 -1.34 -16.13 6.87
CA LEU A 61 -1.60 -14.87 6.16
C LEU A 61 -1.91 -15.10 4.67
N LYS A 62 -2.33 -16.28 4.29
CA LYS A 62 -2.84 -16.55 2.93
C LYS A 62 -4.27 -16.06 2.80
N ILE A 63 -4.64 -15.59 1.62
CA ILE A 63 -5.99 -15.05 1.33
C ILE A 63 -7.10 -15.98 1.85
N SER A 64 -6.97 -17.29 1.63
CA SER A 64 -7.98 -18.25 2.07
C SER A 64 -8.19 -18.27 3.59
N ASP A 65 -7.11 -18.16 4.36
CA ASP A 65 -7.21 -18.18 5.81
C ASP A 65 -7.62 -16.80 6.36
N LEU A 66 -7.15 -15.72 5.77
CA LEU A 66 -7.59 -14.36 6.10
C LEU A 66 -9.10 -14.22 5.87
N THR A 67 -9.60 -14.65 4.72
CA THR A 67 -11.03 -14.62 4.39
C THR A 67 -11.87 -15.43 5.39
N ASN A 68 -11.34 -16.55 5.88
CA ASN A 68 -12.08 -17.44 6.76
C ASN A 68 -12.01 -17.05 8.25
N HIS A 69 -11.01 -16.28 8.66
CA HIS A 69 -10.69 -16.09 10.07
C HIS A 69 -10.56 -14.63 10.53
N VAL A 70 -10.44 -13.67 9.62
CA VAL A 70 -10.38 -12.25 9.94
C VAL A 70 -11.73 -11.61 9.63
N GLU A 71 -12.34 -11.02 10.64
CA GLU A 71 -13.66 -10.37 10.50
C GLU A 71 -13.55 -9.21 9.48
N ALA A 72 -14.56 -9.08 8.65
CA ALA A 72 -14.66 -8.07 7.59
C ALA A 72 -13.58 -8.11 6.49
N TYR A 73 -12.62 -9.04 6.52
CA TYR A 73 -11.55 -9.09 5.50
C TYR A 73 -12.08 -9.13 4.07
N THR A 74 -13.16 -9.83 3.80
CA THR A 74 -13.75 -9.92 2.45
C THR A 74 -14.30 -8.58 1.93
N SER A 75 -14.75 -7.71 2.81
CA SER A 75 -15.38 -6.42 2.45
C SER A 75 -14.44 -5.23 2.56
N ALA A 76 -13.49 -5.28 3.46
CA ALA A 76 -12.54 -4.21 3.77
C ALA A 76 -11.20 -4.82 4.22
N PRO A 77 -10.40 -5.40 3.29
CA PRO A 77 -9.21 -6.17 3.66
C PRO A 77 -8.19 -5.39 4.47
N LEU A 78 -7.88 -4.17 4.05
CA LEU A 78 -6.85 -3.35 4.69
C LEU A 78 -7.27 -2.96 6.11
N GLU A 79 -8.47 -2.40 6.26
CA GLU A 79 -9.02 -1.99 7.56
C GLU A 79 -9.16 -3.18 8.52
N ALA A 80 -9.50 -4.36 7.99
CA ALA A 80 -9.58 -5.57 8.79
C ALA A 80 -8.22 -6.01 9.32
N LEU A 81 -7.16 -5.90 8.49
CA LEU A 81 -5.78 -6.18 8.92
C LEU A 81 -5.27 -5.13 9.91
N GLU A 82 -5.54 -3.85 9.68
CA GLU A 82 -5.19 -2.77 10.61
C GLU A 82 -5.80 -3.05 12.00
N HIS A 83 -7.08 -3.36 12.06
CA HIS A 83 -7.77 -3.68 13.32
C HIS A 83 -7.16 -4.89 14.04
N GLU A 84 -6.87 -5.98 13.32
CA GLU A 84 -6.22 -7.16 13.91
C GLU A 84 -4.79 -6.86 14.42
N ILE A 85 -4.06 -5.96 13.76
CA ILE A 85 -2.73 -5.54 14.19
C ILE A 85 -2.82 -4.63 15.43
N GLU A 86 -3.78 -3.71 15.46
CA GLU A 86 -4.00 -2.80 16.59
C GLU A 86 -4.37 -3.55 17.86
N ASP A 87 -5.40 -4.37 17.79
CA ASP A 87 -6.03 -5.01 18.93
C ASP A 87 -5.42 -6.37 19.28
N GLY A 88 -4.82 -7.04 18.28
CA GLY A 88 -4.39 -8.42 18.41
C GLY A 88 -5.55 -9.41 18.35
N LEU A 89 -5.23 -10.68 18.22
CA LEU A 89 -6.23 -11.76 18.17
C LEU A 89 -5.70 -13.03 18.84
N ASN A 90 -6.34 -13.48 19.91
CA ASN A 90 -5.94 -14.65 20.68
C ASN A 90 -4.48 -14.56 21.18
N ALA A 91 -3.56 -15.37 20.64
CA ALA A 91 -2.14 -15.36 20.99
C ALA A 91 -1.33 -14.25 20.27
N MET A 92 -1.90 -13.60 19.27
CA MET A 92 -1.28 -12.46 18.60
C MET A 92 -1.46 -11.21 19.48
N PRO A 93 -0.37 -10.55 19.88
CA PRO A 93 -0.47 -9.32 20.67
C PRO A 93 -0.97 -8.15 19.81
N GLY A 94 -1.63 -7.18 20.45
CA GLY A 94 -1.93 -5.90 19.83
C GLY A 94 -0.69 -5.00 19.76
N TYR A 95 -0.66 -4.11 18.79
CA TYR A 95 0.48 -3.23 18.50
C TYR A 95 0.13 -1.74 18.58
N ALA A 96 -1.08 -1.34 18.96
CA ALA A 96 -1.48 0.06 19.08
C ALA A 96 -0.57 0.90 20.01
N ASP A 97 0.02 0.26 21.04
CA ASP A 97 0.94 0.93 21.97
C ASP A 97 2.41 0.92 21.50
N LYS A 98 2.72 0.24 20.39
CA LYS A 98 4.09 0.02 19.91
C LYS A 98 4.39 0.61 18.54
N LEU A 99 3.38 0.74 17.72
CA LEU A 99 3.46 1.26 16.35
C LEU A 99 2.55 2.48 16.23
N SER A 100 2.96 3.45 15.43
CA SER A 100 2.07 4.55 15.04
C SER A 100 1.00 4.08 14.06
N GLU A 101 -0.05 4.88 13.88
CA GLU A 101 -1.11 4.62 12.91
C GLU A 101 -0.53 4.42 11.49
N GLU A 102 0.41 5.28 11.08
CA GLU A 102 1.06 5.18 9.78
C GLU A 102 1.89 3.88 9.63
N GLU A 103 2.53 3.44 10.70
CA GLU A 103 3.29 2.18 10.73
C GLU A 103 2.37 0.96 10.65
N ILE A 104 1.20 1.03 11.30
CA ILE A 104 0.18 -0.03 11.23
C ILE A 104 -0.38 -0.12 9.81
N ILE A 105 -0.74 1.00 9.19
CA ILE A 105 -1.18 1.06 7.79
C ILE A 105 -0.10 0.49 6.85
N ALA A 106 1.16 0.86 7.06
CA ALA A 106 2.27 0.39 6.24
C ALA A 106 2.44 -1.14 6.32
N VAL A 107 2.44 -1.71 7.52
CA VAL A 107 2.60 -3.16 7.68
C VAL A 107 1.35 -3.94 7.25
N ALA A 108 0.15 -3.41 7.44
CA ALA A 108 -1.09 -3.98 6.94
C ALA A 108 -1.09 -4.03 5.40
N SER A 109 -0.68 -2.94 4.75
CA SER A 109 -0.54 -2.86 3.30
C SER A 109 0.49 -3.86 2.75
N TYR A 110 1.61 -4.04 3.45
CA TYR A 110 2.60 -5.05 3.10
C TYR A 110 2.02 -6.47 3.19
N VAL A 111 1.34 -6.79 4.28
CA VAL A 111 0.70 -8.10 4.49
C VAL A 111 -0.34 -8.38 3.41
N GLU A 112 -1.20 -7.40 3.10
CA GLU A 112 -2.22 -7.53 2.05
C GLU A 112 -1.58 -7.81 0.69
N GLN A 113 -0.59 -7.01 0.30
CA GLN A 113 0.13 -7.21 -0.95
C GLN A 113 0.79 -8.61 -1.02
N ARG A 114 1.43 -9.05 0.08
CA ARG A 114 2.06 -10.37 0.14
C ARG A 114 1.03 -11.50 0.05
N ALA A 115 -0.13 -11.34 0.68
CA ALA A 115 -1.22 -12.29 0.60
C ALA A 115 -1.74 -12.44 -0.83
N GLU A 116 -1.90 -11.33 -1.55
CA GLU A 116 -2.30 -11.32 -2.97
C GLU A 116 -1.27 -11.98 -3.89
N LEU A 117 0.02 -11.76 -3.64
CA LEU A 117 1.11 -12.35 -4.42
C LEU A 117 1.38 -13.82 -4.07
N GLY A 118 0.91 -14.31 -2.93
CA GLY A 118 1.03 -15.72 -2.50
C GLY A 118 2.24 -16.03 -1.60
N TRP A 119 2.81 -15.03 -0.92
CA TRP A 119 3.94 -15.15 0.05
C TRP A 119 5.23 -15.73 -0.51
#